data_f592830031b028fe2c740882d047e09e
#
_entry.id   f592830031b028fe2c740882d047e09e
#
_cell.length_a   1.000
_cell.length_b   1.000
_cell.length_c   1.000
_cell.angle_alpha   90.00
_cell.angle_beta   90.00
_cell.angle_gamma   90.00
#
_symmetry.space_group_name_H-M   'P 1'
#
loop_
_entity.id
_entity.type
_entity.pdbx_description
1 polymer ?
#
loop_
_entity_poly.entity_id
_entity_poly.type
_entity_poly.pdbx_seq_one_letter_code
_entity_poly.pdbx_strand_id
1 'polypeptide(L)'
;RLDRFLVLLEHKHIKPVIYISKMDLVEDDSEMKSIQTQYQRIGFDFVFTLEELLPLLADKVTVFMGQTGVGKSTLLNRIAPQLNLETGEISDSLGRGRHTTRAVSLYDVHGGKIADTPGFSSLDYEVANAEDLSEAFPEIRQASHGCKFRSCTHTHEPSCAVKDEVENGQ
;
A
#
# COMPACT_ATOMS: atom_id res chain seq x y z
N ARG A 1 -1.43 10.84 0.63
CA ARG A 1 -2.06 9.81 1.51
C ARG A 1 -1.50 8.41 1.24
N LEU A 2 -1.26 8.04 -0.03
CA LEU A 2 -0.70 6.74 -0.40
C LEU A 2 0.66 6.54 0.27
N ASP A 3 1.58 7.50 0.15
CA ASP A 3 2.93 7.42 0.70
C ASP A 3 2.95 7.11 2.21
N ARG A 4 2.02 7.68 2.97
CA ARG A 4 1.89 7.37 4.41
C ARG A 4 1.54 5.91 4.67
N PHE A 5 0.73 5.29 3.82
CA PHE A 5 0.44 3.86 3.93
C PHE A 5 1.65 3.02 3.55
N LEU A 6 2.36 3.40 2.49
CA LEU A 6 3.54 2.68 2.04
C LEU A 6 4.65 2.71 3.11
N VAL A 7 4.92 3.88 3.68
CA VAL A 7 5.87 4.07 4.80
C VAL A 7 5.53 3.15 5.98
N LEU A 8 4.25 3.10 6.37
CA LEU A 8 3.82 2.23 7.45
C LEU A 8 4.03 0.75 7.13
N LEU A 9 3.71 0.32 5.91
CA LEU A 9 3.86 -1.06 5.49
C LEU A 9 5.34 -1.47 5.41
N GLU A 10 6.21 -0.59 4.87
CA GLU A 10 7.66 -0.78 4.86
C GLU A 10 8.22 -0.92 6.28
N HIS A 11 7.85 -0.02 7.19
CA HIS A 11 8.26 -0.08 8.60
C HIS A 11 7.82 -1.39 9.29
N LYS A 12 6.67 -1.96 8.89
CA LYS A 12 6.17 -3.25 9.40
C LYS A 12 6.67 -4.46 8.60
N HIS A 13 7.55 -4.25 7.63
CA HIS A 13 8.04 -5.30 6.72
C HIS A 13 6.91 -6.04 5.99
N ILE A 14 5.83 -5.33 5.66
CA ILE A 14 4.70 -5.84 4.90
C ILE A 14 4.86 -5.38 3.45
N LYS A 15 4.97 -6.32 2.52
CA LYS A 15 5.10 -5.98 1.10
C LYS A 15 3.79 -5.39 0.56
N PRO A 16 3.77 -4.11 0.14
CA PRO A 16 2.59 -3.51 -0.47
C PRO A 16 2.48 -3.86 -1.96
N VAL A 17 1.24 -3.91 -2.44
CA VAL A 17 0.88 -3.90 -3.86
C VAL A 17 -0.12 -2.77 -4.06
N ILE A 18 0.16 -1.87 -4.99
CA ILE A 18 -0.70 -0.76 -5.33
C ILE A 18 -1.60 -1.18 -6.48
N TYR A 19 -2.92 -1.23 -6.24
CA TYR A 19 -3.92 -1.52 -7.25
C TYR A 19 -4.77 -0.28 -7.51
N ILE A 20 -4.80 0.19 -8.75
CA ILE A 20 -5.64 1.31 -9.18
C ILE A 20 -6.90 0.77 -9.82
N SER A 21 -8.03 1.07 -9.19
CA SER A 21 -9.36 0.69 -9.68
C SER A 21 -9.96 1.76 -10.60
N LYS A 22 -11.05 1.41 -11.29
CA LYS A 22 -11.86 2.35 -12.09
C LYS A 22 -11.08 3.01 -13.25
N MET A 23 -10.13 2.30 -13.83
CA MET A 23 -9.40 2.78 -15.00
C MET A 23 -10.29 2.99 -16.22
N ASP A 24 -11.47 2.38 -16.23
CA ASP A 24 -12.53 2.59 -17.22
C ASP A 24 -13.11 4.03 -17.22
N LEU A 25 -12.89 4.80 -16.16
CA LEU A 25 -13.29 6.19 -16.05
C LEU A 25 -12.20 7.19 -16.48
N VAL A 26 -11.03 6.70 -16.85
CA VAL A 26 -9.88 7.53 -17.22
C VAL A 26 -9.80 7.62 -18.74
N GLU A 27 -9.94 8.82 -19.30
CA GLU A 27 -9.84 9.06 -20.75
C GLU A 27 -8.39 8.99 -21.26
N ASP A 28 -7.45 9.53 -20.47
CA ASP A 28 -6.01 9.49 -20.77
C ASP A 28 -5.24 8.88 -19.59
N ASP A 29 -4.68 7.71 -19.81
CA ASP A 29 -3.95 6.95 -18.79
C ASP A 29 -2.46 7.32 -18.68
N SER A 30 -1.98 8.29 -19.43
CA SER A 30 -0.56 8.68 -19.50
C SER A 30 -0.02 9.12 -18.15
N GLU A 31 -0.79 9.90 -17.38
CA GLU A 31 -0.43 10.32 -16.03
C GLU A 31 -0.32 9.10 -15.09
N MET A 32 -1.29 8.19 -15.15
CA MET A 32 -1.30 6.98 -14.32
C MET A 32 -0.12 6.06 -14.63
N LYS A 33 0.25 5.92 -15.90
CA LYS A 33 1.44 5.16 -16.33
C LYS A 33 2.74 5.82 -15.87
N SER A 34 2.80 7.14 -15.87
CA SER A 34 3.94 7.88 -15.32
C SER A 34 4.08 7.61 -13.82
N ILE A 35 3.00 7.70 -13.06
CA ILE A 35 2.95 7.39 -11.63
C ILE A 35 3.36 5.92 -11.40
N GLN A 36 2.81 4.97 -12.16
CA GLN A 36 3.20 3.56 -12.09
C GLN A 36 4.71 3.40 -12.23
N THR A 37 5.30 4.04 -13.25
CA THR A 37 6.74 3.95 -13.50
C THR A 37 7.56 4.47 -12.33
N GLN A 38 7.12 5.56 -11.68
CA GLN A 38 7.79 6.13 -10.51
C GLN A 38 7.77 5.14 -9.33
N TYR A 39 6.61 4.59 -8.98
CA TYR A 39 6.50 3.63 -7.87
C TYR A 39 7.22 2.32 -8.15
N GLN A 40 7.21 1.83 -9.40
CA GLN A 40 7.96 0.63 -9.77
C GLN A 40 9.48 0.84 -9.69
N ARG A 41 10.00 2.03 -10.03
CA ARG A 41 11.43 2.36 -9.88
C ARG A 41 11.91 2.27 -8.44
N ILE A 42 11.08 2.60 -7.46
CA ILE A 42 11.40 2.50 -6.03
C ILE A 42 11.03 1.13 -5.43
N GLY A 43 10.60 0.18 -6.26
CA GLY A 43 10.46 -1.23 -5.89
C GLY A 43 9.05 -1.68 -5.50
N PHE A 44 8.02 -0.85 -5.71
CA PHE A 44 6.63 -1.25 -5.43
C PHE A 44 5.98 -1.94 -6.63
N ASP A 45 5.22 -3.01 -6.36
CA ASP A 45 4.31 -3.59 -7.35
C ASP A 45 3.12 -2.63 -7.55
N PHE A 46 2.92 -2.16 -8.77
CA PHE A 46 1.87 -1.22 -9.14
C PHE A 46 1.11 -1.75 -10.36
N VAL A 47 -0.19 -2.04 -10.20
CA VAL A 47 -0.98 -2.78 -11.18
C VAL A 47 -2.35 -2.12 -11.40
N PHE A 48 -2.90 -2.28 -12.62
CA PHE A 48 -4.19 -1.74 -13.03
C PHE A 48 -5.23 -2.82 -13.28
N THR A 49 -4.80 -4.04 -13.57
CA THR A 49 -5.69 -5.11 -13.99
C THR A 49 -5.71 -6.26 -12.99
N LEU A 50 -6.78 -7.06 -13.08
CA LEU A 50 -6.92 -8.25 -12.27
C LEU A 50 -5.89 -9.32 -12.66
N GLU A 51 -5.60 -9.43 -13.94
CA GLU A 51 -4.61 -10.35 -14.51
C GLU A 51 -3.21 -10.11 -13.96
N GLU A 52 -2.85 -8.83 -13.73
CA GLU A 52 -1.59 -8.45 -13.11
C GLU A 52 -1.59 -8.70 -11.59
N LEU A 53 -2.75 -8.54 -10.94
CA LEU A 53 -2.88 -8.68 -9.49
C LEU A 53 -2.86 -10.14 -9.03
N LEU A 54 -3.57 -11.04 -9.72
CA LEU A 54 -3.77 -12.42 -9.27
C LEU A 54 -2.46 -13.19 -9.02
N PRO A 55 -1.44 -13.12 -9.89
CA PRO A 55 -0.17 -13.80 -9.64
C PRO A 55 0.55 -13.33 -8.36
N LEU A 56 0.30 -12.07 -7.95
CA LEU A 56 0.92 -11.49 -6.76
C LEU A 56 0.31 -12.00 -5.45
N LEU A 57 -0.86 -12.64 -5.52
CA LEU A 57 -1.56 -13.22 -4.36
C LEU A 57 -1.07 -14.62 -3.99
N ALA A 58 -0.44 -15.34 -4.93
CA ALA A 58 -0.02 -16.73 -4.75
C ALA A 58 0.96 -16.86 -3.57
N ASP A 59 0.75 -17.90 -2.76
CA ASP A 59 1.56 -18.24 -1.57
C ASP A 59 1.66 -17.12 -0.51
N LYS A 60 0.66 -16.21 -0.50
CA LYS A 60 0.64 -15.08 0.44
C LYS A 60 -0.70 -14.97 1.17
N VAL A 61 -0.66 -14.29 2.32
CA VAL A 61 -1.84 -13.78 3.00
C VAL A 61 -1.97 -12.30 2.66
N THR A 62 -3.05 -11.94 1.98
CA THR A 62 -3.27 -10.59 1.47
C THR A 62 -4.42 -9.91 2.21
N VAL A 63 -4.21 -8.67 2.60
CA VAL A 63 -5.23 -7.77 3.17
C VAL A 63 -5.49 -6.64 2.18
N PHE A 64 -6.76 -6.37 1.86
CA PHE A 64 -7.14 -5.27 1.01
C PHE A 64 -7.47 -4.03 1.83
N MET A 65 -6.77 -2.95 1.53
CA MET A 65 -6.91 -1.66 2.21
C MET A 65 -7.30 -0.58 1.22
N GLY A 66 -8.03 0.41 1.67
CA GLY A 66 -8.42 1.56 0.84
C GLY A 66 -9.64 2.27 1.41
N GLN A 67 -9.90 3.48 0.91
CA GLN A 67 -11.04 4.30 1.36
C GLN A 67 -12.39 3.69 0.97
N THR A 68 -13.44 4.12 1.63
CA THR A 68 -14.82 3.79 1.24
C THR A 68 -15.10 4.27 -0.19
N GLY A 69 -15.77 3.44 -0.97
CA GLY A 69 -16.13 3.77 -2.35
C GLY A 69 -15.04 3.56 -3.41
N VAL A 70 -13.82 3.15 -3.04
CA VAL A 70 -12.75 2.84 -4.03
C VAL A 70 -12.98 1.54 -4.80
N GLY A 71 -13.99 0.75 -4.45
CA GLY A 71 -14.31 -0.50 -5.14
C GLY A 71 -13.71 -1.76 -4.53
N LYS A 72 -13.31 -1.74 -3.24
CA LYS A 72 -12.77 -2.93 -2.54
C LYS A 72 -13.68 -4.14 -2.62
N SER A 73 -14.96 -4.00 -2.24
CA SER A 73 -15.93 -5.10 -2.26
C SER A 73 -16.16 -5.62 -3.67
N THR A 74 -16.20 -4.75 -4.67
CA THR A 74 -16.30 -5.14 -6.09
C THR A 74 -15.09 -5.96 -6.53
N LEU A 75 -13.88 -5.51 -6.18
CA LEU A 75 -12.64 -6.22 -6.48
C LEU A 75 -12.61 -7.59 -5.78
N LEU A 76 -12.91 -7.61 -4.48
CA LEU A 76 -12.95 -8.84 -3.69
C LEU A 76 -13.96 -9.84 -4.23
N ASN A 77 -15.17 -9.41 -4.63
CA ASN A 77 -16.16 -10.29 -5.26
C ASN A 77 -15.71 -10.84 -6.61
N ARG A 78 -14.88 -10.10 -7.35
CA ARG A 78 -14.29 -10.58 -8.61
C ARG A 78 -13.19 -11.62 -8.37
N ILE A 79 -12.40 -11.44 -7.34
CA ILE A 79 -11.31 -12.36 -6.97
C ILE A 79 -11.85 -13.61 -6.26
N ALA A 80 -12.82 -13.41 -5.38
CA ALA A 80 -13.38 -14.41 -4.47
C ALA A 80 -14.92 -14.29 -4.42
N PRO A 81 -15.65 -14.75 -5.46
CA PRO A 81 -17.10 -14.63 -5.54
C PRO A 81 -17.84 -15.29 -4.35
N GLN A 82 -17.22 -16.28 -3.72
CA GLN A 82 -17.75 -16.96 -2.54
C GLN A 82 -17.89 -16.05 -1.32
N LEU A 83 -17.21 -14.89 -1.28
CA LEU A 83 -17.33 -13.92 -0.19
C LEU A 83 -18.68 -13.21 -0.22
N ASN A 84 -19.29 -13.07 -1.40
CA ASN A 84 -20.60 -12.44 -1.62
C ASN A 84 -20.76 -11.11 -0.84
N LEU A 85 -19.76 -10.24 -0.92
CA LEU A 85 -19.74 -8.97 -0.21
C LEU A 85 -20.76 -7.99 -0.78
N GLU A 86 -21.49 -7.30 0.09
CA GLU A 86 -22.37 -6.23 -0.35
C GLU A 86 -21.55 -5.09 -1.00
N THR A 87 -21.92 -4.75 -2.23
CA THR A 87 -21.34 -3.65 -2.98
C THR A 87 -22.20 -2.40 -2.80
N GLY A 88 -21.72 -1.41 -2.04
CA GLY A 88 -22.44 -0.15 -1.76
C GLY A 88 -21.79 0.64 -0.64
N GLU A 89 -22.37 1.78 -0.29
CA GLU A 89 -21.85 2.68 0.76
C GLU A 89 -21.93 2.10 2.20
N ILE A 90 -22.40 0.86 2.38
CA ILE A 90 -22.72 0.27 3.68
C ILE A 90 -21.79 -0.92 4.00
N SER A 91 -20.50 -0.79 3.77
CA SER A 91 -19.56 -1.79 4.31
C SER A 91 -19.26 -1.58 5.82
N ASP A 92 -19.84 -0.56 6.44
CA ASP A 92 -19.71 -0.30 7.89
C ASP A 92 -20.73 -1.07 8.77
N SER A 93 -21.70 -1.78 8.18
CA SER A 93 -22.82 -2.34 8.96
C SER A 93 -22.62 -3.78 9.47
N LEU A 94 -21.68 -4.54 8.90
CA LEU A 94 -21.44 -5.92 9.35
C LEU A 94 -20.63 -6.05 10.64
N GLY A 95 -20.22 -4.93 11.28
CA GLY A 95 -19.39 -4.91 12.48
C GLY A 95 -20.04 -4.32 13.75
N ARG A 96 -21.31 -3.84 13.71
CA ARG A 96 -21.94 -3.22 14.89
C ARG A 96 -22.87 -4.19 15.65
N GLY A 97 -22.41 -5.41 15.89
CA GLY A 97 -22.96 -6.29 16.92
C GLY A 97 -22.06 -6.27 18.14
N ARG A 98 -22.63 -6.00 19.32
CA ARG A 98 -21.99 -5.96 20.64
C ARG A 98 -20.96 -7.08 20.83
N HIS A 99 -19.74 -6.72 21.31
CA HIS A 99 -18.79 -7.58 22.02
C HIS A 99 -18.57 -8.99 21.43
N THR A 100 -18.02 -9.09 20.22
CA THR A 100 -17.49 -10.35 19.75
C THR A 100 -16.01 -10.18 19.40
N THR A 101 -15.19 -11.06 19.91
CA THR A 101 -13.80 -11.28 19.54
C THR A 101 -13.71 -11.24 18.01
N ARG A 102 -12.98 -10.29 17.44
CA ARG A 102 -12.84 -10.15 15.99
C ARG A 102 -12.02 -11.34 15.48
N ALA A 103 -12.71 -12.39 15.09
CA ALA A 103 -12.06 -13.48 14.37
C ALA A 103 -11.73 -12.98 12.96
N VAL A 104 -10.46 -13.04 12.59
CA VAL A 104 -10.03 -12.80 11.21
C VAL A 104 -10.35 -14.07 10.42
N SER A 105 -11.19 -13.95 9.40
CA SER A 105 -11.47 -15.06 8.50
C SER A 105 -10.47 -15.08 7.36
N LEU A 106 -9.94 -16.26 7.04
CA LEU A 106 -9.03 -16.46 5.91
C LEU A 106 -9.75 -17.26 4.83
N TYR A 107 -9.71 -16.77 3.60
CA TYR A 107 -10.33 -17.40 2.44
C TYR A 107 -9.26 -17.81 1.43
N ASP A 108 -9.28 -19.08 0.99
CA ASP A 108 -8.38 -19.56 -0.05
C ASP A 108 -8.75 -18.98 -1.42
N VAL A 109 -7.79 -18.35 -2.09
CA VAL A 109 -8.02 -17.64 -3.35
C VAL A 109 -6.75 -17.67 -4.19
N HIS A 110 -6.86 -18.21 -5.42
CA HIS A 110 -5.78 -18.20 -6.42
C HIS A 110 -4.40 -18.64 -5.89
N GLY A 111 -4.38 -19.71 -5.08
CA GLY A 111 -3.13 -20.24 -4.52
C GLY A 111 -2.58 -19.48 -3.31
N GLY A 112 -3.28 -18.44 -2.85
CA GLY A 112 -2.98 -17.70 -1.63
C GLY A 112 -4.20 -17.61 -0.71
N LYS A 113 -4.16 -16.68 0.24
CA LYS A 113 -5.26 -16.42 1.17
C LYS A 113 -5.59 -14.93 1.22
N ILE A 114 -6.88 -14.62 1.32
CA ILE A 114 -7.35 -13.27 1.65
C ILE A 114 -7.83 -13.27 3.10
N ALA A 115 -7.33 -12.30 3.88
CA ALA A 115 -7.83 -12.06 5.22
C ALA A 115 -8.96 -11.03 5.18
N ASP A 116 -10.14 -11.43 5.65
CA ASP A 116 -11.25 -10.50 5.89
C ASP A 116 -11.00 -9.77 7.22
N THR A 117 -10.68 -8.50 7.10
CA THR A 117 -10.41 -7.63 8.24
C THR A 117 -11.38 -6.45 8.22
N PRO A 118 -12.60 -6.63 8.77
CA PRO A 118 -13.55 -5.51 8.85
C PRO A 118 -12.94 -4.36 9.66
N GLY A 119 -12.87 -3.17 9.04
CA GLY A 119 -12.43 -1.95 9.71
C GLY A 119 -10.94 -1.59 9.56
N PHE A 120 -10.18 -2.23 8.66
CA PHE A 120 -8.81 -1.78 8.30
C PHE A 120 -8.84 -0.55 7.34
N SER A 121 -9.72 0.39 7.60
CA SER A 121 -9.81 1.64 6.83
C SER A 121 -8.87 2.73 7.37
N SER A 122 -8.39 2.59 8.61
CA SER A 122 -7.43 3.50 9.23
C SER A 122 -6.33 2.69 9.91
N LEU A 123 -5.10 2.95 9.54
CA LEU A 123 -3.93 2.57 10.31
C LEU A 123 -3.48 3.83 11.07
N ASP A 124 -3.51 3.76 12.39
CA ASP A 124 -2.89 4.78 13.21
C ASP A 124 -1.38 4.58 13.12
N TYR A 125 -0.70 5.63 12.66
CA TYR A 125 0.73 5.64 12.47
C TYR A 125 1.37 6.56 13.47
N GLU A 126 2.18 5.99 14.34
CA GLU A 126 3.12 6.73 15.19
C GLU A 126 4.54 6.46 14.65
N VAL A 127 5.16 7.50 14.11
CA VAL A 127 6.61 7.48 13.82
C VAL A 127 7.33 7.84 15.10
N ALA A 128 8.16 6.93 15.60
CA ALA A 128 8.86 7.14 16.85
C ALA A 128 9.92 8.26 16.75
N ASN A 129 10.58 8.39 15.58
CA ASN A 129 11.61 9.40 15.34
C ASN A 129 11.85 9.62 13.82
N ALA A 130 12.68 10.61 13.50
CA ALA A 130 13.02 10.97 12.12
C ALA A 130 13.87 9.90 11.40
N GLU A 131 14.67 9.13 12.13
CA GLU A 131 15.48 8.04 11.58
C GLU A 131 14.60 6.91 11.08
N ASP A 132 13.60 6.49 11.87
CA ASP A 132 12.62 5.47 11.47
C ASP A 132 11.84 5.89 10.21
N LEU A 133 11.56 7.21 10.09
CA LEU A 133 10.89 7.74 8.91
C LEU A 133 11.77 7.64 7.66
N SER A 134 13.05 7.99 7.75
CA SER A 134 13.99 7.91 6.63
C SER A 134 14.17 6.47 6.14
N GLU A 135 14.28 5.52 7.06
CA GLU A 135 14.40 4.09 6.75
C GLU A 135 13.16 3.51 6.06
N ALA A 136 12.00 4.11 6.29
CA ALA A 136 10.73 3.65 5.75
C ALA A 136 10.46 4.13 4.29
N PHE A 137 11.31 5.00 3.74
CA PHE A 137 11.31 5.38 2.34
C PHE A 137 12.43 4.64 1.60
N PRO A 138 12.15 3.68 0.71
CA PRO A 138 13.19 2.90 0.03
C PRO A 138 14.20 3.75 -0.73
N GLU A 139 13.76 4.81 -1.40
CA GLU A 139 14.59 5.75 -2.13
C GLU A 139 15.51 6.56 -1.21
N ILE A 140 15.00 7.04 -0.08
CA ILE A 140 15.79 7.77 0.92
C ILE A 140 16.81 6.83 1.55
N ARG A 141 16.39 5.62 1.93
CA ARG A 141 17.26 4.58 2.49
C ARG A 141 18.41 4.26 1.54
N GLN A 142 18.12 4.10 0.25
CA GLN A 142 19.15 3.82 -0.76
C GLN A 142 20.14 4.98 -0.89
N ALA A 143 19.66 6.20 -1.04
CA ALA A 143 20.50 7.41 -1.18
C ALA A 143 21.30 7.70 0.10
N SER A 144 20.75 7.39 1.28
CA SER A 144 21.37 7.66 2.58
C SER A 144 22.73 6.98 2.78
N HIS A 145 23.00 5.87 2.07
CA HIS A 145 24.30 5.21 2.10
C HIS A 145 25.45 6.10 1.64
N GLY A 146 25.16 7.13 0.84
CA GLY A 146 26.15 8.13 0.40
C GLY A 146 26.35 9.30 1.37
N CYS A 147 25.56 9.40 2.44
CA CYS A 147 25.68 10.46 3.41
C CYS A 147 26.96 10.37 4.25
N LYS A 148 27.56 11.51 4.56
CA LYS A 148 28.75 11.58 5.41
C LYS A 148 28.51 11.12 6.84
N PHE A 149 27.30 11.33 7.38
CA PHE A 149 26.94 11.04 8.77
C PHE A 149 25.95 9.88 8.82
N ARG A 150 26.16 8.91 9.74
CA ARG A 150 25.30 7.73 9.89
C ARG A 150 23.87 8.06 10.37
N SER A 151 23.74 9.13 11.18
CA SER A 151 22.45 9.62 11.70
C SER A 151 21.99 10.87 10.96
N CYS A 152 22.21 10.91 9.64
CA CYS A 152 21.77 12.02 8.81
C CYS A 152 20.25 12.08 8.77
N THR A 153 19.66 13.20 9.14
CA THR A 153 18.21 13.42 9.07
C THR A 153 17.77 14.05 7.74
N HIS A 154 18.74 14.30 6.83
CA HIS A 154 18.53 14.84 5.49
C HIS A 154 17.91 16.25 5.48
N THR A 155 17.99 16.98 6.60
CA THR A 155 17.41 18.32 6.74
C THR A 155 18.46 19.41 6.68
N HIS A 156 19.44 19.39 7.58
CA HIS A 156 20.42 20.47 7.75
C HIS A 156 21.88 20.03 7.58
N GLU A 157 22.14 18.75 7.53
CA GLU A 157 23.48 18.19 7.52
C GLU A 157 24.21 18.55 6.19
N PRO A 158 25.49 18.92 6.27
CA PRO A 158 26.32 19.13 5.10
C PRO A 158 26.73 17.78 4.47
N SER A 159 26.95 17.77 3.17
CA SER A 159 27.34 16.55 2.42
C SER A 159 26.29 15.42 2.60
N CYS A 160 25.03 15.75 2.39
CA CYS A 160 23.90 14.83 2.44
C CYS A 160 23.58 14.34 1.02
N ALA A 161 23.81 13.06 0.74
CA ALA A 161 23.58 12.47 -0.58
C ALA A 161 22.08 12.51 -0.99
N VAL A 162 21.16 12.38 -0.04
CA VAL A 162 19.73 12.51 -0.32
C VAL A 162 19.39 13.91 -0.83
N LYS A 163 19.95 14.97 -0.23
CA LYS A 163 19.72 16.35 -0.69
C LYS A 163 20.33 16.58 -2.07
N ASP A 164 21.52 16.04 -2.30
CA ASP A 164 22.19 16.14 -3.60
C ASP A 164 21.36 15.45 -4.71
N GLU A 165 20.75 14.29 -4.44
CA GLU A 165 19.86 13.61 -5.39
C GLU A 165 18.58 14.40 -5.66
N VAL A 166 17.95 14.96 -4.63
CA VAL A 166 16.76 15.82 -4.79
C VAL A 166 17.08 17.06 -5.62
N GLU A 167 18.24 17.71 -5.40
CA GLU A 167 18.68 18.87 -6.19
C GLU A 167 18.95 18.50 -7.66
N ASN A 168 19.36 17.26 -7.93
CA ASN A 168 19.57 16.73 -9.28
C ASN A 168 18.29 16.20 -9.95
N GLY A 169 17.13 16.26 -9.28
CA GLY A 169 15.82 15.88 -9.81
C GLY A 169 15.56 14.39 -9.85
N GLN A 170 16.17 13.66 -8.94
CA GLN A 170 15.94 12.22 -8.75
C GLN A 170 14.98 11.94 -7.60
#